data_d668d1989aa861bc55cafe8fd1e247ac
#
_entry.id   d668d1989aa861bc55cafe8fd1e247ac
#
_cell.length_a   1.000
_cell.length_b   1.000
_cell.length_c   1.000
_cell.angle_alpha   90.00
_cell.angle_beta   90.00
_cell.angle_gamma   90.00
#
_symmetry.space_group_name_H-M   'P 1'
#
loop_
_entity.id
_entity.type
_entity.pdbx_description
1 polymer ?
#
loop_
_entity_poly.entity_id
_entity_poly.type
_entity_poly.pdbx_seq_one_letter_code
_entity_poly.pdbx_strand_id
1 'polypeptide(L)'
;MIKRLSLLLSLFAPLCVLAETVPALVIGGDTKVALQEIVSVKLDASNLYVLKTDGSTLTQPLATLTFGTTETGAGIRERLSESGQSDYIVYDLNGRMVKQGNARHTQEVLSGLEAGTYIIRMGNQSFKVQTNGTVCNSWTYTPAVSAPFETLANVAASSDDDDEYVPEPAMQIELPGLDAMTTIAKLDSLMFTTDLSSINVIRGGIFTSITLSAIEQISFPMSLECVTLAYSGNSVEGVNPFFFDGVAISLDGAGVTVNSSYVDDEVEFELSGASSNGYFKYYGDKKFKTTLKGLTLSNPNGPVINSQSGKKGTIKSQNGYTNTLSDGSNYATSAEDQKGCIFSEGQLIFSGKGTLNILSNYKHAIASDDYVSFENGTVNVLSSVGDAVHAKDSILVQSGTIGLTCSGDGLDCDGPITIREGENGIPVLSISSDGDGAKGIKTAMDFLMTNGNVDITLTGKKEVADGKTTNVIGVKADGNITITGGTLTIVNTCPGGKYLSADGNITIGPAAKVIY
;
A
#
# COMPACT_ATOMS: atom_id res chain seq x y z
N MET A 1 -14.76 91.39 -22.32
CA MET A 1 -15.56 90.77 -21.25
C MET A 1 -16.05 89.41 -21.75
N ILE A 2 -15.29 88.38 -21.52
CA ILE A 2 -15.55 87.03 -22.07
C ILE A 2 -15.97 86.18 -20.90
N LYS A 3 -17.24 85.71 -20.91
CA LYS A 3 -17.73 84.71 -19.92
C LYS A 3 -17.30 83.35 -20.33
N ARG A 4 -16.56 82.70 -19.46
CA ARG A 4 -16.24 81.29 -19.57
C ARG A 4 -17.46 80.44 -19.23
N LEU A 5 -17.92 79.62 -20.18
CA LEU A 5 -18.92 78.57 -19.97
C LEU A 5 -18.19 77.27 -19.67
N SER A 6 -18.23 76.78 -18.43
CA SER A 6 -17.69 75.50 -18.04
C SER A 6 -18.73 74.45 -18.38
N LEU A 7 -18.41 73.65 -19.38
CA LEU A 7 -19.17 72.41 -19.73
C LEU A 7 -18.72 71.29 -18.86
N LEU A 8 -19.52 70.86 -17.87
CA LEU A 8 -19.32 69.67 -17.08
C LEU A 8 -19.79 68.46 -17.94
N LEU A 9 -18.85 67.81 -18.59
CA LEU A 9 -19.11 66.53 -19.26
C LEU A 9 -18.98 65.45 -18.19
N SER A 10 -20.11 65.00 -17.64
CA SER A 10 -20.17 63.80 -16.82
C SER A 10 -19.96 62.59 -17.72
N LEU A 11 -18.73 62.04 -17.70
CA LEU A 11 -18.44 60.74 -18.26
C LEU A 11 -19.13 59.66 -17.40
N PHE A 12 -20.30 59.23 -17.80
CA PHE A 12 -20.79 57.92 -17.39
C PHE A 12 -20.00 56.89 -18.19
N ALA A 13 -18.87 56.44 -17.66
CA ALA A 13 -18.29 55.17 -18.05
C ALA A 13 -19.16 54.06 -17.43
N PRO A 14 -19.68 53.12 -18.20
CA PRO A 14 -20.29 51.95 -17.61
C PRO A 14 -19.20 51.25 -16.80
N LEU A 15 -19.39 51.14 -15.48
CA LEU A 15 -18.58 50.24 -14.66
C LEU A 15 -18.87 48.81 -15.19
N CYS A 16 -18.05 48.34 -16.10
CA CYS A 16 -17.95 46.91 -16.35
C CYS A 16 -17.42 46.29 -15.06
N VAL A 17 -18.32 45.77 -14.22
CA VAL A 17 -17.95 44.84 -13.16
C VAL A 17 -17.45 43.60 -13.87
N LEU A 18 -16.14 43.47 -13.99
CA LEU A 18 -15.51 42.26 -14.46
C LEU A 18 -15.91 41.16 -13.46
N ALA A 19 -16.54 40.13 -13.96
CA ALA A 19 -16.82 38.93 -13.17
C ALA A 19 -15.49 38.41 -12.63
N GLU A 20 -15.39 38.25 -11.32
CA GLU A 20 -14.20 37.71 -10.67
C GLU A 20 -14.18 36.20 -10.85
N THR A 21 -13.08 35.67 -11.37
CA THR A 21 -12.88 34.23 -11.53
C THR A 21 -12.42 33.62 -10.20
N VAL A 22 -13.21 32.72 -9.64
CA VAL A 22 -12.91 32.06 -8.36
C VAL A 22 -12.72 30.56 -8.53
N PRO A 23 -11.96 29.89 -7.65
CA PRO A 23 -11.84 28.43 -7.64
C PRO A 23 -13.20 27.76 -7.49
N ALA A 24 -13.41 26.66 -8.23
CA ALA A 24 -14.69 25.95 -8.27
C ALA A 24 -14.51 24.43 -8.28
N LEU A 25 -15.46 23.73 -7.65
CA LEU A 25 -15.69 22.30 -7.85
C LEU A 25 -16.48 22.12 -9.14
N VAL A 26 -15.97 21.27 -10.04
CA VAL A 26 -16.60 20.94 -11.32
C VAL A 26 -17.13 19.51 -11.25
N ILE A 27 -18.43 19.33 -11.40
CA ILE A 27 -19.13 18.04 -11.29
C ILE A 27 -19.54 17.58 -12.68
N GLY A 28 -19.06 16.40 -13.12
CA GLY A 28 -19.39 15.82 -14.43
C GLY A 28 -18.95 16.68 -15.63
N GLY A 29 -18.02 17.60 -15.43
CA GLY A 29 -17.51 18.52 -16.46
C GLY A 29 -18.33 19.80 -16.66
N ASP A 30 -19.62 19.83 -16.30
CA ASP A 30 -20.55 20.91 -16.66
C ASP A 30 -21.02 21.73 -15.46
N THR A 31 -21.34 21.09 -14.34
CA THR A 31 -21.85 21.79 -13.15
C THR A 31 -20.70 22.36 -12.33
N LYS A 32 -20.66 23.67 -12.17
CA LYS A 32 -19.63 24.38 -11.41
C LYS A 32 -20.21 25.01 -10.14
N VAL A 33 -19.55 24.79 -9.01
CA VAL A 33 -19.90 25.40 -7.71
C VAL A 33 -18.64 26.06 -7.15
N ALA A 34 -18.69 27.35 -6.87
CA ALA A 34 -17.57 28.07 -6.28
C ALA A 34 -17.18 27.43 -4.94
N LEU A 35 -15.89 27.14 -4.71
CA LEU A 35 -15.44 26.46 -3.48
C LEU A 35 -15.82 27.22 -2.22
N GLN A 36 -15.80 28.54 -2.26
CA GLN A 36 -16.23 29.41 -1.16
C GLN A 36 -17.73 29.29 -0.81
N GLU A 37 -18.54 28.72 -1.70
CA GLU A 37 -19.96 28.46 -1.45
C GLU A 37 -20.21 27.08 -0.83
N ILE A 38 -19.21 26.22 -0.73
CA ILE A 38 -19.37 24.84 -0.27
C ILE A 38 -19.06 24.75 1.22
N VAL A 39 -20.01 24.23 1.99
CA VAL A 39 -19.82 23.89 3.41
C VAL A 39 -19.27 22.49 3.52
N SER A 40 -19.87 21.52 2.82
CA SER A 40 -19.44 20.13 2.80
C SER A 40 -20.00 19.41 1.58
N VAL A 41 -19.33 18.30 1.24
CA VAL A 41 -19.80 17.37 0.22
C VAL A 41 -20.02 16.02 0.89
N LYS A 42 -21.20 15.45 0.73
CA LYS A 42 -21.56 14.11 1.18
C LYS A 42 -21.88 13.24 -0.01
N LEU A 43 -21.65 11.96 0.14
CA LEU A 43 -21.83 10.96 -0.91
C LEU A 43 -22.69 9.81 -0.38
N ASP A 44 -23.50 9.23 -1.24
CA ASP A 44 -24.05 7.90 -1.08
C ASP A 44 -23.75 7.05 -2.33
N ALA A 45 -24.24 5.83 -2.38
CA ALA A 45 -23.97 4.90 -3.49
C ALA A 45 -24.39 5.42 -4.89
N SER A 46 -25.20 6.47 -4.96
CA SER A 46 -25.80 6.96 -6.21
C SER A 46 -25.64 8.44 -6.43
N ASN A 47 -25.49 9.24 -5.37
CA ASN A 47 -25.59 10.69 -5.43
C ASN A 47 -24.48 11.40 -4.66
N LEU A 48 -24.21 12.62 -5.14
CA LEU A 48 -23.38 13.63 -4.52
C LEU A 48 -24.30 14.73 -3.98
N TYR A 49 -24.07 15.16 -2.74
CA TYR A 49 -24.82 16.23 -2.06
C TYR A 49 -23.86 17.33 -1.68
N VAL A 50 -23.94 18.48 -2.34
CA VAL A 50 -23.15 19.67 -2.02
C VAL A 50 -24.00 20.59 -1.15
N LEU A 51 -23.68 20.65 0.16
CA LEU A 51 -24.28 21.62 1.07
C LEU A 51 -23.59 22.96 0.86
N LYS A 52 -24.35 23.99 0.52
CA LYS A 52 -23.87 25.35 0.29
C LYS A 52 -23.99 26.24 1.52
N THR A 53 -23.24 27.33 1.52
CA THR A 53 -23.21 28.33 2.59
C THR A 53 -24.55 29.07 2.76
N ASP A 54 -25.39 29.09 1.74
CA ASP A 54 -26.76 29.63 1.79
C ASP A 54 -27.80 28.66 2.40
N GLY A 55 -27.33 27.48 2.82
CA GLY A 55 -28.15 26.39 3.37
C GLY A 55 -28.84 25.53 2.32
N SER A 56 -28.70 25.84 1.04
CA SER A 56 -29.23 24.98 -0.04
C SER A 56 -28.36 23.74 -0.22
N THR A 57 -28.96 22.66 -0.76
CA THR A 57 -28.24 21.44 -1.13
C THR A 57 -28.40 21.20 -2.63
N LEU A 58 -27.30 21.13 -3.33
CA LEU A 58 -27.25 20.68 -4.70
C LEU A 58 -27.09 19.14 -4.70
N THR A 59 -28.04 18.41 -5.29
CA THR A 59 -27.97 16.96 -5.45
C THR A 59 -27.67 16.65 -6.91
N GLN A 60 -26.65 15.83 -7.13
CA GLN A 60 -26.24 15.35 -8.46
C GLN A 60 -25.98 13.85 -8.41
N PRO A 61 -26.20 13.09 -9.49
CA PRO A 61 -25.67 11.73 -9.60
C PRO A 61 -24.15 11.73 -9.37
N LEU A 62 -23.61 10.61 -8.86
CA LEU A 62 -22.15 10.44 -8.75
C LEU A 62 -21.51 10.65 -10.12
N ALA A 63 -20.63 11.62 -10.21
CA ALA A 63 -19.90 11.97 -11.41
C ALA A 63 -18.50 12.43 -11.03
N THR A 64 -17.57 12.35 -11.97
CA THR A 64 -16.20 12.82 -11.80
C THR A 64 -16.16 14.25 -11.28
N LEU A 65 -15.34 14.49 -10.27
CA LEU A 65 -15.09 15.79 -9.70
C LEU A 65 -13.70 16.26 -10.10
N THR A 66 -13.63 17.49 -10.61
CA THR A 66 -12.37 18.18 -10.89
C THR A 66 -12.38 19.57 -10.28
N PHE A 67 -11.23 20.20 -10.22
CA PHE A 67 -11.11 21.56 -9.72
C PHE A 67 -10.79 22.50 -10.89
N GLY A 68 -11.50 23.60 -10.95
CA GLY A 68 -11.36 24.60 -12.00
C GLY A 68 -11.71 25.97 -11.50
N THR A 69 -12.22 26.83 -12.37
CA THR A 69 -12.69 28.16 -12.01
C THR A 69 -14.09 28.40 -12.52
N THR A 70 -14.83 29.25 -11.82
CA THR A 70 -16.13 29.77 -12.25
C THR A 70 -16.14 31.30 -12.11
N GLU A 71 -17.01 31.95 -12.86
CA GLU A 71 -17.25 33.37 -12.69
C GLU A 71 -18.28 33.59 -11.58
N THR A 72 -17.97 34.43 -10.61
CA THR A 72 -18.98 34.92 -9.66
C THR A 72 -19.88 35.89 -10.38
N GLY A 73 -21.15 35.55 -10.53
CA GLY A 73 -22.14 36.50 -11.04
C GLY A 73 -22.23 37.71 -10.12
N ALA A 74 -22.23 38.89 -10.70
CA ALA A 74 -22.35 40.17 -9.98
C ALA A 74 -23.64 40.33 -9.13
N GLY A 75 -24.50 39.32 -9.08
CA GLY A 75 -25.78 39.31 -8.36
C GLY A 75 -25.78 38.67 -6.97
N ILE A 76 -24.69 38.04 -6.51
CA ILE A 76 -24.71 37.31 -5.23
C ILE A 76 -24.64 38.24 -4.02
N ARG A 77 -23.96 39.36 -4.12
CA ARG A 77 -23.93 40.36 -3.02
C ARG A 77 -25.25 41.06 -2.75
N GLU A 78 -26.12 41.20 -3.74
CA GLU A 78 -27.43 41.85 -3.56
C GLU A 78 -28.51 40.90 -3.01
N ARG A 79 -28.43 39.61 -3.26
CA ARG A 79 -29.45 38.64 -2.76
C ARG A 79 -29.31 38.25 -1.28
N LEU A 80 -28.15 38.46 -0.66
CA LEU A 80 -27.95 38.26 0.77
C LEU A 80 -28.57 39.40 1.63
N SER A 81 -28.97 40.51 1.01
CA SER A 81 -29.63 41.64 1.71
C SER A 81 -31.14 41.49 1.83
N GLU A 82 -31.78 40.52 1.18
CA GLU A 82 -33.25 40.36 1.19
C GLU A 82 -33.78 39.16 1.99
N SER A 83 -32.92 38.22 2.47
CA SER A 83 -33.34 37.15 3.38
C SER A 83 -33.37 37.70 4.82
N GLY A 84 -34.55 37.59 5.43
CA GLY A 84 -34.89 38.23 6.70
C GLY A 84 -33.94 37.94 7.85
N GLN A 85 -33.88 38.87 8.80
CA GLN A 85 -33.16 38.78 10.07
C GLN A 85 -33.46 37.46 10.77
N SER A 86 -32.44 36.75 11.25
CA SER A 86 -32.56 35.54 12.04
C SER A 86 -32.14 35.82 13.49
N ASP A 87 -32.95 35.35 14.43
CA ASP A 87 -32.61 35.39 15.84
C ASP A 87 -31.47 34.39 16.12
N TYR A 88 -30.49 34.84 16.89
CA TYR A 88 -29.37 34.00 17.30
C TYR A 88 -29.11 34.11 18.80
N ILE A 89 -28.55 33.01 19.36
CA ILE A 89 -28.04 32.93 20.72
C ILE A 89 -26.63 32.30 20.68
N VAL A 90 -25.69 32.94 21.38
CA VAL A 90 -24.33 32.46 21.51
C VAL A 90 -24.09 31.94 22.93
N TYR A 91 -23.57 30.75 23.06
CA TYR A 91 -23.20 30.15 24.33
C TYR A 91 -21.68 29.91 24.39
N ASP A 92 -21.08 30.04 25.57
CA ASP A 92 -19.76 29.53 25.84
C ASP A 92 -19.79 27.97 25.99
N LEU A 93 -18.62 27.33 26.10
CA LEU A 93 -18.53 25.88 26.26
C LEU A 93 -19.12 25.34 27.56
N ASN A 94 -19.40 26.21 28.55
CA ASN A 94 -20.06 25.86 29.81
C ASN A 94 -21.59 25.99 29.71
N GLY A 95 -22.12 26.31 28.52
CA GLY A 95 -23.55 26.50 28.27
C GLY A 95 -24.11 27.84 28.74
N ARG A 96 -23.25 28.81 29.14
CA ARG A 96 -23.68 30.15 29.55
C ARG A 96 -23.91 30.98 28.30
N MET A 97 -25.06 31.65 28.20
CA MET A 97 -25.37 32.59 27.15
C MET A 97 -24.46 33.82 27.29
N VAL A 98 -23.70 34.12 26.23
CA VAL A 98 -22.77 35.24 26.18
C VAL A 98 -23.25 36.37 25.27
N LYS A 99 -24.10 36.05 24.29
CA LYS A 99 -24.68 37.02 23.38
C LYS A 99 -26.00 36.51 22.79
N GLN A 100 -26.92 37.40 22.52
CA GLN A 100 -28.13 37.13 21.74
C GLN A 100 -28.51 38.34 20.91
N GLY A 101 -29.23 38.13 19.85
CA GLY A 101 -29.70 39.21 19.01
C GLY A 101 -30.37 38.74 17.74
N ASN A 102 -30.55 39.64 16.83
CA ASN A 102 -31.05 39.41 15.49
C ASN A 102 -30.00 39.94 14.51
N ALA A 103 -29.55 39.13 13.60
CA ALA A 103 -28.49 39.47 12.66
C ALA A 103 -28.86 39.11 11.23
N ARG A 104 -28.37 39.91 10.29
CA ARG A 104 -28.46 39.62 8.85
C ARG A 104 -27.22 38.93 8.32
N HIS A 105 -26.10 39.08 9.04
CA HIS A 105 -24.79 38.54 8.63
C HIS A 105 -24.10 37.86 9.82
N THR A 106 -23.41 36.79 9.55
CA THR A 106 -22.60 36.02 10.53
C THR A 106 -21.59 36.92 11.25
N GLN A 107 -21.03 37.89 10.57
CA GLN A 107 -20.04 38.80 11.12
C GLN A 107 -20.61 39.69 12.26
N GLU A 108 -21.91 39.98 12.24
CA GLU A 108 -22.61 40.72 13.31
C GLU A 108 -22.75 39.84 14.55
N VAL A 109 -22.96 38.53 14.37
CA VAL A 109 -23.03 37.55 15.47
C VAL A 109 -21.69 37.45 16.19
N LEU A 110 -20.60 37.43 15.45
CA LEU A 110 -19.23 37.23 15.96
C LEU A 110 -18.60 38.53 16.50
N SER A 111 -19.10 39.67 16.08
CA SER A 111 -18.56 40.97 16.52
C SER A 111 -18.63 41.11 18.04
N GLY A 112 -17.52 41.46 18.67
CA GLY A 112 -17.42 41.69 20.12
C GLY A 112 -17.37 40.42 20.98
N LEU A 113 -17.22 39.24 20.38
CA LEU A 113 -16.82 38.04 21.10
C LEU A 113 -15.30 38.03 21.30
N GLU A 114 -14.86 37.64 22.49
CA GLU A 114 -13.45 37.39 22.77
C GLU A 114 -12.92 36.16 22.01
N ALA A 115 -11.59 36.00 21.92
CA ALA A 115 -11.01 34.81 21.35
C ALA A 115 -11.45 33.58 22.15
N GLY A 116 -12.04 32.59 21.47
CA GLY A 116 -12.57 31.40 22.16
C GLY A 116 -13.44 30.54 21.25
N THR A 117 -13.96 29.46 21.85
CA THR A 117 -14.90 28.54 21.20
C THR A 117 -16.29 28.76 21.74
N TYR A 118 -17.28 28.88 20.87
CA TYR A 118 -18.66 29.16 21.18
C TYR A 118 -19.61 28.23 20.46
N ILE A 119 -20.81 28.05 21.02
CA ILE A 119 -21.96 27.42 20.35
C ILE A 119 -22.93 28.53 19.95
N ILE A 120 -23.18 28.68 18.67
CA ILE A 120 -24.16 29.62 18.14
C ILE A 120 -25.41 28.84 17.74
N ARG A 121 -26.56 29.23 18.30
CA ARG A 121 -27.86 28.70 17.91
C ARG A 121 -28.61 29.74 17.06
N MET A 122 -29.06 29.32 15.86
CA MET A 122 -29.87 30.12 14.95
C MET A 122 -31.08 29.29 14.51
N GLY A 123 -32.27 29.64 14.99
CA GLY A 123 -33.47 28.84 14.80
C GLY A 123 -33.28 27.42 15.36
N ASN A 124 -33.45 26.38 14.52
CA ASN A 124 -33.29 24.96 14.88
C ASN A 124 -31.85 24.43 14.63
N GLN A 125 -30.93 25.28 14.24
CA GLN A 125 -29.55 24.91 13.93
C GLN A 125 -28.59 25.38 15.03
N SER A 126 -27.56 24.59 15.29
CA SER A 126 -26.50 24.96 16.23
C SER A 126 -25.15 24.77 15.55
N PHE A 127 -24.25 25.75 15.76
CA PHE A 127 -22.93 25.80 15.16
C PHE A 127 -21.89 25.92 16.26
N LYS A 128 -20.82 25.12 16.18
CA LYS A 128 -19.63 25.31 16.99
C LYS A 128 -18.66 26.22 16.23
N VAL A 129 -18.26 27.31 16.85
CA VAL A 129 -17.47 28.37 16.21
C VAL A 129 -16.24 28.65 17.06
N GLN A 130 -15.09 28.71 16.45
CA GLN A 130 -13.86 29.19 17.07
C GLN A 130 -13.50 30.55 16.46
N THR A 131 -13.37 31.57 17.31
CA THR A 131 -13.00 32.94 16.90
C THR A 131 -11.75 33.39 17.65
N ASN A 132 -10.93 34.21 16.99
CA ASN A 132 -9.80 34.92 17.60
C ASN A 132 -10.16 36.37 17.98
N GLY A 133 -11.46 36.66 18.00
CA GLY A 133 -11.99 38.01 18.29
C GLY A 133 -12.13 38.89 17.06
N THR A 134 -11.55 38.55 15.93
CA THR A 134 -11.59 39.35 14.69
C THR A 134 -12.01 38.52 13.48
N VAL A 135 -11.69 37.24 13.45
CA VAL A 135 -11.97 36.31 12.33
C VAL A 135 -12.45 34.97 12.88
N CYS A 136 -13.43 34.37 12.22
CA CYS A 136 -13.89 33.01 12.52
C CYS A 136 -12.99 32.00 11.81
N ASN A 137 -12.30 31.14 12.58
CA ASN A 137 -11.34 30.18 12.04
C ASN A 137 -11.90 28.77 11.78
N SER A 138 -13.09 28.44 12.30
CA SER A 138 -13.75 27.16 12.01
C SER A 138 -15.24 27.18 12.37
N TRP A 139 -16.04 26.53 11.53
CA TRP A 139 -17.45 26.26 11.76
C TRP A 139 -17.66 24.75 11.76
N THR A 140 -18.26 24.20 12.79
CA THR A 140 -18.71 22.81 12.80
C THR A 140 -20.23 22.80 12.91
N TYR A 141 -20.90 22.25 11.91
CA TYR A 141 -22.36 22.04 11.94
C TYR A 141 -22.66 20.76 12.73
N THR A 142 -23.49 20.84 13.75
CA THR A 142 -24.06 19.67 14.40
C THR A 142 -25.52 19.58 13.95
N PRO A 143 -25.89 18.66 13.06
CA PRO A 143 -27.28 18.49 12.68
C PRO A 143 -28.09 18.06 13.92
N ALA A 144 -29.29 18.62 14.08
CA ALA A 144 -30.27 18.10 15.02
C ALA A 144 -30.51 16.64 14.64
N VAL A 145 -30.40 15.73 15.62
CA VAL A 145 -30.57 14.29 15.44
C VAL A 145 -31.93 14.04 14.81
N SER A 146 -31.97 13.79 13.52
CA SER A 146 -33.09 13.18 12.86
C SER A 146 -32.91 11.68 12.94
N ALA A 147 -33.94 10.99 13.33
CA ALA A 147 -34.16 9.58 13.62
C ALA A 147 -33.10 8.54 13.14
N PRO A 148 -32.88 7.46 13.90
CA PRO A 148 -31.85 6.48 13.61
C PRO A 148 -32.08 5.85 12.24
N PHE A 149 -31.03 5.81 11.44
CA PHE A 149 -30.94 4.90 10.31
C PHE A 149 -31.17 3.48 10.83
N GLU A 150 -32.18 2.80 10.32
CA GLU A 150 -32.33 1.38 10.57
C GLU A 150 -31.09 0.66 10.08
N THR A 151 -30.39 0.06 11.01
CA THR A 151 -29.31 -0.89 10.76
C THR A 151 -29.86 -2.01 9.88
N LEU A 152 -29.35 -2.10 8.65
CA LEU A 152 -29.52 -3.30 7.84
C LEU A 152 -28.88 -4.45 8.63
N ALA A 153 -29.73 -5.43 8.92
CA ALA A 153 -29.46 -6.56 9.78
C ALA A 153 -28.20 -7.32 9.35
N ASN A 154 -27.41 -7.68 10.36
CA ASN A 154 -26.37 -8.69 10.31
C ASN A 154 -26.83 -9.92 9.50
N VAL A 155 -26.21 -10.13 8.35
CA VAL A 155 -26.12 -11.46 7.77
C VAL A 155 -24.97 -12.14 8.50
N ALA A 156 -25.30 -13.18 9.26
CA ALA A 156 -24.36 -13.98 9.99
C ALA A 156 -23.34 -14.56 9.00
N ALA A 157 -22.06 -14.22 9.19
CA ALA A 157 -20.97 -14.86 8.50
C ALA A 157 -20.90 -16.33 8.91
N SER A 158 -21.06 -17.23 7.96
CA SER A 158 -20.65 -18.62 8.11
C SER A 158 -19.14 -18.69 7.82
N SER A 159 -18.41 -19.23 8.78
CA SER A 159 -17.00 -19.51 8.69
C SER A 159 -16.72 -20.63 7.68
N ASP A 160 -16.21 -20.25 6.52
CA ASP A 160 -15.39 -21.10 5.66
C ASP A 160 -14.46 -20.20 4.84
N ASP A 161 -13.19 -20.54 4.80
CA ASP A 161 -12.05 -19.76 4.32
C ASP A 161 -11.99 -19.56 2.78
N ASP A 162 -12.96 -18.85 2.22
CA ASP A 162 -12.92 -18.28 0.87
C ASP A 162 -13.97 -17.15 0.77
N ASP A 163 -13.85 -16.13 1.62
CA ASP A 163 -14.66 -14.92 1.45
C ASP A 163 -14.25 -14.22 0.16
N GLU A 164 -15.00 -14.48 -0.91
CA GLU A 164 -14.84 -13.79 -2.19
C GLU A 164 -15.05 -12.28 -1.95
N TYR A 165 -14.00 -11.48 -2.16
CA TYR A 165 -14.08 -10.03 -2.04
C TYR A 165 -15.21 -9.46 -2.89
N VAL A 166 -16.13 -8.76 -2.27
CA VAL A 166 -17.24 -8.09 -2.94
C VAL A 166 -16.91 -6.60 -3.09
N PRO A 167 -16.64 -6.12 -4.31
CA PRO A 167 -16.36 -4.71 -4.53
C PRO A 167 -17.54 -3.83 -4.13
N GLU A 168 -17.26 -2.73 -3.43
CA GLU A 168 -18.22 -1.71 -3.00
C GLU A 168 -18.01 -0.40 -3.74
N PRO A 169 -19.03 0.48 -3.87
CA PRO A 169 -18.84 1.83 -4.36
C PRO A 169 -17.77 2.57 -3.57
N ALA A 170 -16.81 3.16 -4.25
CA ALA A 170 -15.67 3.83 -3.64
C ALA A 170 -15.46 5.24 -4.21
N MET A 171 -14.75 6.06 -3.47
CA MET A 171 -14.19 7.32 -3.92
C MET A 171 -12.70 7.13 -4.15
N GLN A 172 -12.22 7.48 -5.33
CA GLN A 172 -10.82 7.51 -5.71
C GLN A 172 -10.39 8.96 -5.92
N ILE A 173 -9.29 9.34 -5.31
CA ILE A 173 -8.66 10.66 -5.47
C ILE A 173 -7.39 10.44 -6.28
N GLU A 174 -7.37 10.92 -7.50
CA GLU A 174 -6.21 10.83 -8.38
C GLU A 174 -5.14 11.81 -7.93
N LEU A 175 -3.97 11.26 -7.60
CA LEU A 175 -2.81 11.97 -7.09
C LEU A 175 -1.58 11.62 -7.96
N PRO A 176 -0.56 12.48 -8.03
CA PRO A 176 0.68 12.14 -8.70
C PRO A 176 1.29 10.82 -8.17
N GLY A 177 1.37 9.81 -9.02
CA GLY A 177 1.95 8.51 -8.76
C GLY A 177 0.96 7.49 -8.20
N LEU A 178 0.44 7.68 -6.99
CA LEU A 178 -0.48 6.73 -6.35
C LEU A 178 -1.78 7.39 -5.92
N ASP A 179 -2.88 6.86 -6.42
CA ASP A 179 -4.22 7.30 -6.08
C ASP A 179 -4.61 6.83 -4.68
N ALA A 180 -5.31 7.68 -3.95
CA ALA A 180 -5.93 7.33 -2.68
C ALA A 180 -7.36 6.84 -2.93
N MET A 181 -7.78 5.77 -2.24
CA MET A 181 -9.13 5.24 -2.34
C MET A 181 -9.75 4.99 -0.96
N THR A 182 -11.07 5.11 -0.87
CA THR A 182 -11.87 4.68 0.29
C THR A 182 -13.27 4.29 -0.19
N THR A 183 -13.90 3.30 0.47
CA THR A 183 -15.31 2.99 0.19
C THR A 183 -16.20 4.16 0.63
N ILE A 184 -17.28 4.41 -0.10
CA ILE A 184 -18.24 5.48 0.23
C ILE A 184 -18.89 5.22 1.59
N ALA A 185 -19.12 3.95 1.94
CA ALA A 185 -19.69 3.56 3.24
C ALA A 185 -18.82 4.03 4.44
N LYS A 186 -17.51 4.15 4.28
CA LYS A 186 -16.59 4.66 5.33
C LYS A 186 -16.47 6.19 5.34
N LEU A 187 -17.02 6.90 4.37
CA LEU A 187 -16.86 8.33 4.21
C LEU A 187 -17.98 9.10 4.92
N ASP A 188 -17.64 9.97 5.86
CA ASP A 188 -18.61 10.85 6.52
C ASP A 188 -18.90 12.08 5.66
N SER A 189 -17.85 12.77 5.19
CA SER A 189 -17.96 13.97 4.34
C SER A 189 -16.61 14.42 3.79
N LEU A 190 -16.69 15.32 2.82
CA LEU A 190 -15.55 16.11 2.31
C LEU A 190 -15.76 17.56 2.72
N MET A 191 -14.72 18.23 3.22
CA MET A 191 -14.77 19.65 3.60
C MET A 191 -13.54 20.37 3.08
N PHE A 192 -13.74 21.55 2.51
CA PHE A 192 -12.63 22.42 2.10
C PHE A 192 -12.09 23.20 3.29
N THR A 193 -10.78 23.41 3.33
CA THR A 193 -10.17 24.33 4.31
C THR A 193 -10.59 25.78 4.01
N THR A 194 -10.58 26.64 5.03
CA THR A 194 -11.03 28.03 4.90
C THR A 194 -10.19 28.87 3.93
N ASP A 195 -8.91 28.50 3.76
CA ASP A 195 -7.99 29.11 2.80
C ASP A 195 -8.08 28.46 1.41
N LEU A 196 -8.96 27.45 1.25
CA LEU A 196 -9.16 26.67 0.03
C LEU A 196 -7.86 26.05 -0.51
N SER A 197 -6.89 25.77 0.35
CA SER A 197 -5.64 25.10 -0.03
C SER A 197 -5.75 23.58 -0.04
N SER A 198 -6.70 23.03 0.73
CA SER A 198 -6.82 21.59 0.94
C SER A 198 -8.28 21.13 1.07
N ILE A 199 -8.49 19.85 0.83
CA ILE A 199 -9.73 19.13 1.15
C ILE A 199 -9.47 18.19 2.32
N ASN A 200 -10.38 18.16 3.28
CA ASN A 200 -10.39 17.24 4.39
C ASN A 200 -11.35 16.07 4.06
N VAL A 201 -10.82 14.89 3.96
CA VAL A 201 -11.59 13.64 3.88
C VAL A 201 -11.89 13.18 5.29
N ILE A 202 -13.15 13.11 5.68
CA ILE A 202 -13.59 12.79 7.04
C ILE A 202 -14.17 11.37 7.06
N ARG A 203 -13.63 10.53 7.94
CA ARG A 203 -14.03 9.12 8.12
C ARG A 203 -14.02 8.77 9.61
N GLY A 204 -15.15 8.31 10.14
CA GLY A 204 -15.28 8.00 11.57
C GLY A 204 -14.91 9.16 12.49
N GLY A 205 -15.16 10.41 12.05
CA GLY A 205 -14.80 11.63 12.77
C GLY A 205 -13.32 12.02 12.70
N ILE A 206 -12.46 11.25 12.03
CA ILE A 206 -11.05 11.57 11.78
C ILE A 206 -10.94 12.21 10.39
N PHE A 207 -10.14 13.26 10.26
CA PHE A 207 -9.90 13.87 8.97
C PHE A 207 -8.46 13.65 8.49
N THR A 208 -8.33 13.45 7.17
CA THR A 208 -7.06 13.45 6.44
C THR A 208 -7.09 14.61 5.47
N SER A 209 -6.12 15.50 5.54
CA SER A 209 -6.02 16.68 4.68
C SER A 209 -5.20 16.38 3.43
N ILE A 210 -5.75 16.69 2.26
CA ILE A 210 -5.07 16.55 0.97
C ILE A 210 -5.05 17.92 0.30
N THR A 211 -3.86 18.33 -0.17
CA THR A 211 -3.68 19.61 -0.87
C THR A 211 -4.42 19.59 -2.21
N LEU A 212 -5.27 20.60 -2.47
CA LEU A 212 -6.07 20.67 -3.69
C LEU A 212 -5.23 20.69 -4.97
N SER A 213 -4.07 21.34 -4.95
CA SER A 213 -3.17 21.40 -6.10
C SER A 213 -2.51 20.04 -6.45
N ALA A 214 -2.60 19.05 -5.56
CA ALA A 214 -2.13 17.69 -5.82
C ALA A 214 -3.23 16.79 -6.37
N ILE A 215 -4.49 17.22 -6.33
CA ILE A 215 -5.63 16.41 -6.81
C ILE A 215 -5.85 16.69 -8.30
N GLU A 216 -5.72 15.68 -9.13
CA GLU A 216 -6.03 15.77 -10.55
C GLU A 216 -7.53 15.63 -10.78
N GLN A 217 -8.13 14.61 -10.18
CA GLN A 217 -9.58 14.41 -10.20
C GLN A 217 -10.04 13.54 -9.02
N ILE A 218 -11.35 13.54 -8.78
CA ILE A 218 -12.02 12.58 -7.87
C ILE A 218 -13.05 11.81 -8.70
N SER A 219 -12.96 10.49 -8.68
CA SER A 219 -13.83 9.58 -9.39
C SER A 219 -14.50 8.58 -8.43
N PHE A 220 -15.48 7.84 -8.92
CA PHE A 220 -16.29 6.93 -8.09
C PHE A 220 -16.35 5.53 -8.71
N PRO A 221 -15.24 4.79 -8.70
CA PRO A 221 -15.20 3.39 -9.14
C PRO A 221 -15.73 2.44 -8.07
N MET A 222 -15.61 1.14 -8.34
CA MET A 222 -15.70 0.11 -7.32
C MET A 222 -14.39 0.00 -6.54
N SER A 223 -14.46 -0.37 -5.27
CA SER A 223 -13.29 -0.53 -4.40
C SER A 223 -12.37 -1.68 -4.86
N LEU A 224 -11.11 -1.61 -4.45
CA LEU A 224 -10.10 -2.65 -4.66
C LEU A 224 -9.81 -3.35 -3.33
N GLU A 225 -9.52 -4.64 -3.42
CA GLU A 225 -9.14 -5.48 -2.28
C GLU A 225 -7.69 -5.22 -1.82
N CYS A 226 -6.81 -4.87 -2.75
CA CYS A 226 -5.39 -4.73 -2.51
C CYS A 226 -4.81 -3.45 -3.10
N VAL A 227 -3.64 -3.05 -2.63
CA VAL A 227 -2.83 -1.99 -3.26
C VAL A 227 -2.34 -2.49 -4.61
N THR A 228 -2.58 -1.72 -5.68
CA THR A 228 -2.04 -2.03 -7.01
C THR A 228 -0.83 -1.14 -7.31
N LEU A 229 0.25 -1.73 -7.83
CA LEU A 229 1.49 -1.04 -8.18
C LEU A 229 1.95 -1.51 -9.56
N ALA A 230 1.85 -0.63 -10.55
CA ALA A 230 2.27 -0.89 -11.92
C ALA A 230 3.59 -0.14 -12.22
N TYR A 231 4.66 -0.88 -12.39
CA TYR A 231 5.98 -0.34 -12.71
C TYR A 231 6.09 -0.02 -14.20
N SER A 232 6.56 1.19 -14.55
CA SER A 232 6.75 1.62 -15.93
C SER A 232 8.03 2.46 -16.06
N GLY A 233 9.12 1.83 -16.49
CA GLY A 233 10.41 2.51 -16.61
C GLY A 233 10.90 3.03 -15.25
N ASN A 234 10.90 4.35 -15.05
CA ASN A 234 11.33 4.97 -13.80
C ASN A 234 10.15 5.55 -12.99
N SER A 235 8.96 5.04 -13.17
CA SER A 235 7.76 5.47 -12.43
C SER A 235 6.95 4.28 -11.94
N VAL A 236 6.09 4.52 -10.97
CA VAL A 236 5.08 3.59 -10.49
C VAL A 236 3.77 4.34 -10.42
N GLU A 237 2.72 3.70 -10.92
CA GLU A 237 1.34 4.17 -10.83
C GLU A 237 0.50 3.09 -10.15
N GLY A 238 -0.61 3.47 -9.57
CA GLY A 238 -1.51 2.52 -8.94
C GLY A 238 -2.48 3.16 -7.98
N VAL A 239 -3.17 2.31 -7.21
CA VAL A 239 -4.21 2.72 -6.27
C VAL A 239 -3.94 2.11 -4.91
N ASN A 240 -4.05 2.93 -3.87
CA ASN A 240 -3.93 2.53 -2.47
C ASN A 240 -5.30 2.61 -1.77
N PRO A 241 -6.06 1.49 -1.66
CA PRO A 241 -7.34 1.48 -0.95
C PRO A 241 -7.19 1.61 0.58
N PHE A 242 -5.98 1.44 1.12
CA PHE A 242 -5.67 1.57 2.54
C PHE A 242 -4.98 2.89 2.88
N PHE A 243 -4.98 3.86 1.97
CA PHE A 243 -4.36 5.18 2.18
C PHE A 243 -4.84 5.84 3.48
N PHE A 244 -6.14 5.77 3.73
CA PHE A 244 -6.76 6.33 4.93
C PHE A 244 -6.75 5.38 6.14
N ASP A 245 -6.28 4.15 5.98
CA ASP A 245 -6.25 3.09 7.00
C ASP A 245 -4.83 2.79 7.50
N GLY A 246 -3.88 3.71 7.22
CA GLY A 246 -2.53 3.66 7.77
C GLY A 246 -1.49 2.95 6.90
N VAL A 247 -1.75 2.74 5.61
CA VAL A 247 -0.73 2.28 4.65
C VAL A 247 -0.18 3.49 3.91
N ALA A 248 0.98 3.97 4.34
CA ALA A 248 1.69 5.07 3.68
C ALA A 248 2.70 4.51 2.67
N ILE A 249 2.65 5.02 1.44
CA ILE A 249 3.54 4.59 0.36
C ILE A 249 4.30 5.80 -0.17
N SER A 250 5.63 5.69 -0.20
CA SER A 250 6.52 6.70 -0.76
C SER A 250 7.15 6.16 -2.03
N LEU A 251 7.21 6.99 -3.07
CA LEU A 251 7.83 6.69 -4.35
C LEU A 251 9.12 7.48 -4.53
N ASP A 252 10.17 6.81 -4.99
CA ASP A 252 11.42 7.42 -5.45
C ASP A 252 11.76 6.83 -6.83
N GLY A 253 11.31 7.50 -7.88
CA GLY A 253 11.28 6.93 -9.22
C GLY A 253 10.44 5.65 -9.25
N ALA A 254 11.06 4.52 -9.61
CA ALA A 254 10.44 3.21 -9.52
C ALA A 254 10.72 2.48 -8.18
N GLY A 255 11.28 3.16 -7.20
CA GLY A 255 11.45 2.65 -5.85
C GLY A 255 10.18 2.85 -5.03
N VAL A 256 9.63 1.78 -4.48
CA VAL A 256 8.43 1.79 -3.62
C VAL A 256 8.85 1.47 -2.20
N THR A 257 8.49 2.35 -1.27
CA THR A 257 8.65 2.12 0.17
C THR A 257 7.30 2.21 0.86
N VAL A 258 6.90 1.11 1.48
CA VAL A 258 5.66 0.99 2.25
C VAL A 258 5.95 1.11 3.73
N ASN A 259 5.22 1.98 4.43
CA ASN A 259 5.16 2.04 5.89
C ASN A 259 3.73 1.76 6.32
N SER A 260 3.49 0.60 6.90
CA SER A 260 2.16 0.15 7.27
C SER A 260 1.96 0.17 8.78
N SER A 261 1.01 0.99 9.24
CA SER A 261 0.41 0.92 10.57
C SER A 261 -1.01 0.32 10.52
N TYR A 262 -1.32 -0.38 9.44
CA TYR A 262 -2.62 -1.05 9.25
C TYR A 262 -2.91 -2.01 10.39
N VAL A 263 -4.13 -1.99 10.91
CA VAL A 263 -4.46 -2.71 12.14
C VAL A 263 -5.03 -4.10 11.93
N ASP A 264 -5.51 -4.40 10.72
CA ASP A 264 -5.98 -5.72 10.36
C ASP A 264 -4.82 -6.71 10.15
N ASP A 265 -5.10 -7.98 9.90
CA ASP A 265 -4.11 -9.05 9.97
C ASP A 265 -3.08 -9.01 8.84
N GLU A 266 -3.48 -8.71 7.61
CA GLU A 266 -2.62 -8.74 6.42
C GLU A 266 -2.91 -7.58 5.47
N VAL A 267 -1.85 -7.02 4.86
CA VAL A 267 -1.95 -6.04 3.77
C VAL A 267 -1.56 -6.71 2.47
N GLU A 268 -2.41 -6.59 1.44
CA GLU A 268 -2.17 -7.20 0.14
C GLU A 268 -1.73 -6.17 -0.91
N PHE A 269 -0.79 -6.59 -1.75
CA PHE A 269 -0.23 -5.80 -2.84
C PHE A 269 -0.26 -6.62 -4.14
N GLU A 270 -0.62 -5.99 -5.24
CA GLU A 270 -0.46 -6.53 -6.59
C GLU A 270 0.63 -5.75 -7.32
N LEU A 271 1.70 -6.43 -7.74
CA LEU A 271 2.84 -5.83 -8.43
C LEU A 271 2.88 -6.30 -9.88
N SER A 272 3.00 -5.36 -10.82
CA SER A 272 3.01 -5.66 -12.25
C SER A 272 3.93 -4.72 -13.02
N GLY A 273 4.16 -4.99 -14.31
CA GLY A 273 4.92 -4.13 -15.20
C GLY A 273 6.43 -4.31 -15.13
N ALA A 274 7.20 -3.30 -15.50
CA ALA A 274 8.65 -3.45 -15.62
C ALA A 274 9.42 -2.18 -15.24
N SER A 275 10.56 -2.38 -14.52
CA SER A 275 11.56 -1.35 -14.28
C SER A 275 12.96 -1.96 -14.17
N SER A 276 13.96 -1.28 -14.72
CA SER A 276 15.37 -1.63 -14.55
C SER A 276 16.05 -0.93 -13.36
N ASN A 277 15.32 -0.11 -12.61
CA ASN A 277 15.81 0.63 -11.45
C ASN A 277 14.68 0.80 -10.42
N GLY A 278 14.08 -0.30 -9.99
CA GLY A 278 12.97 -0.30 -9.07
C GLY A 278 13.11 -1.33 -7.96
N TYR A 279 12.38 -1.10 -6.88
CA TYR A 279 12.32 -2.02 -5.74
C TYR A 279 10.97 -1.93 -5.04
N PHE A 280 10.67 -2.94 -4.23
CA PHE A 280 9.57 -2.94 -3.27
C PHE A 280 10.14 -3.16 -1.87
N LYS A 281 9.98 -2.18 -0.98
CA LYS A 281 10.43 -2.25 0.42
C LYS A 281 9.23 -2.12 1.36
N TYR A 282 9.17 -2.98 2.37
CA TYR A 282 8.05 -3.04 3.31
C TYR A 282 8.52 -2.92 4.77
N TYR A 283 7.86 -2.01 5.49
CA TYR A 283 7.92 -1.87 6.94
C TYR A 283 6.51 -1.99 7.50
N GLY A 284 6.30 -2.79 8.53
CA GLY A 284 5.00 -2.94 9.18
C GLY A 284 5.01 -4.01 10.26
N ASP A 285 4.02 -3.93 11.14
CA ASP A 285 3.86 -4.85 12.26
C ASP A 285 2.87 -5.99 11.97
N LYS A 286 2.39 -6.08 10.74
CA LYS A 286 1.43 -7.09 10.27
C LYS A 286 1.99 -7.88 9.12
N LYS A 287 1.37 -9.01 8.82
CA LYS A 287 1.66 -9.81 7.64
C LYS A 287 1.42 -9.01 6.37
N PHE A 288 2.10 -9.39 5.32
CA PHE A 288 1.83 -8.84 3.99
C PHE A 288 1.87 -9.93 2.92
N LYS A 289 1.15 -9.70 1.85
CA LYS A 289 1.16 -10.56 0.67
C LYS A 289 1.41 -9.73 -0.58
N THR A 290 2.38 -10.14 -1.40
CA THR A 290 2.63 -9.56 -2.72
C THR A 290 2.24 -10.56 -3.79
N THR A 291 1.26 -10.22 -4.62
CA THR A 291 0.88 -10.99 -5.80
C THR A 291 1.58 -10.43 -7.03
N LEU A 292 2.41 -11.23 -7.67
CA LEU A 292 3.19 -10.83 -8.84
C LEU A 292 2.45 -11.20 -10.13
N LYS A 293 2.18 -10.19 -10.99
CA LYS A 293 1.43 -10.32 -12.25
C LYS A 293 2.26 -9.83 -13.44
N GLY A 294 3.21 -10.62 -13.90
CA GLY A 294 4.07 -10.27 -15.03
C GLY A 294 5.08 -9.18 -14.68
N LEU A 295 5.57 -9.21 -13.44
CA LEU A 295 6.55 -8.25 -12.94
C LEU A 295 7.95 -8.57 -13.49
N THR A 296 8.61 -7.57 -14.09
CA THR A 296 10.05 -7.60 -14.41
C THR A 296 10.71 -6.44 -13.69
N LEU A 297 11.41 -6.72 -12.59
CA LEU A 297 11.94 -5.69 -11.72
C LEU A 297 13.43 -5.92 -11.44
N SER A 298 14.24 -4.88 -11.64
CA SER A 298 15.65 -4.91 -11.30
C SER A 298 16.00 -3.76 -10.37
N ASN A 299 16.82 -4.05 -9.35
CA ASN A 299 17.40 -3.04 -8.47
C ASN A 299 18.93 -3.09 -8.54
N PRO A 300 19.59 -2.18 -9.27
CA PRO A 300 21.05 -2.19 -9.37
C PRO A 300 21.77 -1.88 -8.06
N ASN A 301 21.09 -1.35 -7.05
CA ASN A 301 21.69 -0.83 -5.82
C ASN A 301 21.29 -1.56 -4.54
N GLY A 302 20.54 -2.65 -4.63
CA GLY A 302 20.06 -3.37 -3.45
C GLY A 302 19.10 -4.52 -3.75
N PRO A 303 18.43 -5.07 -2.73
CA PRO A 303 17.35 -6.05 -2.90
C PRO A 303 16.23 -5.52 -3.79
N VAL A 304 15.62 -6.40 -4.57
CA VAL A 304 14.41 -6.06 -5.36
C VAL A 304 13.16 -6.08 -4.48
N ILE A 305 13.04 -7.11 -3.63
CA ILE A 305 12.00 -7.16 -2.59
C ILE A 305 12.72 -7.20 -1.24
N ASN A 306 12.42 -6.22 -0.38
CA ASN A 306 13.07 -6.06 0.92
C ASN A 306 12.03 -5.84 2.02
N SER A 307 11.82 -6.84 2.85
CA SER A 307 10.95 -6.72 4.02
C SER A 307 11.78 -6.52 5.28
N GLN A 308 11.65 -5.35 5.88
CA GLN A 308 12.20 -5.02 7.20
C GLN A 308 11.19 -5.28 8.33
N SER A 309 10.23 -6.16 8.07
CA SER A 309 9.22 -6.61 9.04
C SER A 309 9.55 -8.01 9.53
N GLY A 310 9.54 -8.22 10.84
CA GLY A 310 9.64 -9.55 11.46
C GLY A 310 8.35 -10.39 11.33
N LYS A 311 7.44 -10.03 10.43
CA LYS A 311 6.18 -10.74 10.19
C LYS A 311 6.23 -11.52 8.89
N LYS A 312 5.29 -12.44 8.73
CA LYS A 312 5.17 -13.26 7.53
C LYS A 312 4.94 -12.41 6.27
N GLY A 313 5.82 -12.58 5.28
CA GLY A 313 5.65 -12.08 3.93
C GLY A 313 5.36 -13.23 2.97
N THR A 314 4.27 -13.14 2.22
CA THR A 314 3.92 -14.11 1.17
C THR A 314 4.21 -13.50 -0.20
N ILE A 315 4.99 -14.19 -1.01
CA ILE A 315 5.24 -13.87 -2.42
C ILE A 315 4.47 -14.87 -3.27
N LYS A 316 3.37 -14.42 -3.86
CA LYS A 316 2.48 -15.22 -4.69
C LYS A 316 2.71 -14.93 -6.16
N SER A 317 3.13 -15.90 -6.93
CA SER A 317 3.17 -15.80 -8.40
C SER A 317 1.81 -16.16 -8.99
N GLN A 318 1.16 -15.17 -9.61
CA GLN A 318 -0.18 -15.35 -10.19
C GLN A 318 -0.15 -16.37 -11.33
N ASN A 319 -1.15 -17.25 -11.37
CA ASN A 319 -1.28 -18.25 -12.42
C ASN A 319 -1.29 -17.62 -13.82
N GLY A 320 -0.55 -18.23 -14.76
CA GLY A 320 -0.41 -17.75 -16.13
C GLY A 320 0.62 -16.64 -16.34
N TYR A 321 1.26 -16.15 -15.27
CA TYR A 321 2.29 -15.12 -15.35
C TYR A 321 3.69 -15.67 -15.06
N THR A 322 4.66 -15.06 -15.73
CA THR A 322 6.09 -15.22 -15.45
C THR A 322 6.62 -13.89 -14.92
N ASN A 323 7.31 -13.95 -13.78
CA ASN A 323 7.90 -12.80 -13.11
C ASN A 323 9.42 -12.94 -13.10
N THR A 324 10.16 -11.85 -13.16
CA THR A 324 11.64 -11.86 -13.14
C THR A 324 12.15 -10.76 -12.24
N LEU A 325 12.99 -11.13 -11.26
CA LEU A 325 13.63 -10.22 -10.34
C LEU A 325 15.15 -10.33 -10.47
N SER A 326 15.84 -9.19 -10.49
CA SER A 326 17.31 -9.16 -10.58
C SER A 326 17.89 -8.04 -9.73
N ASP A 327 18.80 -8.36 -8.83
CA ASP A 327 19.56 -7.35 -8.08
C ASP A 327 20.83 -6.90 -8.82
N GLY A 328 21.54 -5.92 -8.26
CA GLY A 328 22.83 -5.45 -8.75
C GLY A 328 24.00 -6.18 -8.09
N SER A 329 25.19 -6.03 -8.69
CA SER A 329 26.42 -6.63 -8.18
C SER A 329 27.05 -5.86 -7.00
N ASN A 330 26.57 -4.66 -6.70
CA ASN A 330 27.00 -3.85 -5.57
C ASN A 330 25.78 -3.19 -4.91
N TYR A 331 25.59 -3.47 -3.63
CA TYR A 331 24.51 -2.83 -2.87
C TYR A 331 24.99 -1.48 -2.33
N ALA A 332 24.10 -0.49 -2.34
CA ALA A 332 24.34 0.77 -1.67
C ALA A 332 24.49 0.55 -0.16
N THR A 333 25.32 1.38 0.48
CA THR A 333 25.48 1.32 1.94
C THR A 333 24.15 1.59 2.62
N SER A 334 23.74 0.70 3.50
CA SER A 334 22.51 0.78 4.29
C SER A 334 22.79 0.43 5.75
N ALA A 335 22.01 0.99 6.68
CA ALA A 335 21.99 0.55 8.05
C ALA A 335 21.15 -0.73 8.26
N GLU A 336 20.37 -1.11 7.25
CA GLU A 336 19.52 -2.29 7.25
C GLU A 336 20.27 -3.49 6.67
N ASP A 337 19.91 -4.67 7.14
CA ASP A 337 20.36 -5.91 6.53
C ASP A 337 19.83 -6.05 5.09
N GLN A 338 20.73 -6.47 4.20
CA GLN A 338 20.45 -6.66 2.78
C GLN A 338 21.21 -7.90 2.31
N LYS A 339 20.61 -9.07 2.49
CA LYS A 339 21.32 -10.35 2.33
C LYS A 339 21.04 -11.06 1.00
N GLY A 340 20.06 -10.62 0.23
CA GLY A 340 19.67 -11.28 -1.02
C GLY A 340 18.84 -10.42 -1.97
N CYS A 341 18.63 -10.91 -3.17
CA CYS A 341 17.74 -10.28 -4.15
C CYS A 341 16.30 -10.14 -3.60
N ILE A 342 15.84 -11.18 -2.89
CA ILE A 342 14.66 -11.15 -2.04
C ILE A 342 15.14 -11.34 -0.60
N PHE A 343 14.88 -10.36 0.26
CA PHE A 343 15.26 -10.41 1.67
C PHE A 343 14.08 -10.11 2.59
N SER A 344 14.00 -10.82 3.72
CA SER A 344 13.04 -10.57 4.79
C SER A 344 13.67 -10.80 6.17
N GLU A 345 13.41 -9.87 7.10
CA GLU A 345 13.67 -10.09 8.54
C GLU A 345 12.74 -11.14 9.16
N GLY A 346 11.56 -11.38 8.57
CA GLY A 346 10.58 -12.38 8.99
C GLY A 346 10.39 -13.50 7.98
N GLN A 347 9.37 -14.31 8.22
CA GLN A 347 9.05 -15.48 7.41
C GLN A 347 8.81 -15.13 5.93
N LEU A 348 9.32 -15.94 5.01
CA LEU A 348 9.06 -15.88 3.58
C LEU A 348 8.33 -17.11 3.09
N ILE A 349 7.15 -16.90 2.50
CA ILE A 349 6.36 -17.96 1.88
C ILE A 349 6.30 -17.74 0.37
N PHE A 350 6.62 -18.75 -0.42
CA PHE A 350 6.44 -18.76 -1.87
C PHE A 350 5.24 -19.59 -2.25
N SER A 351 4.29 -18.99 -2.96
CA SER A 351 3.00 -19.60 -3.30
C SER A 351 2.51 -19.19 -4.70
N GLY A 352 1.29 -19.62 -5.04
CA GLY A 352 0.67 -19.35 -6.34
C GLY A 352 0.96 -20.47 -7.34
N LYS A 353 0.57 -20.27 -8.62
CA LYS A 353 0.73 -21.26 -9.71
C LYS A 353 1.51 -20.69 -10.90
N GLY A 354 2.00 -19.46 -10.79
CA GLY A 354 2.84 -18.82 -11.80
C GLY A 354 4.32 -19.17 -11.63
N THR A 355 5.16 -18.47 -12.40
CA THR A 355 6.61 -18.63 -12.40
C THR A 355 7.29 -17.39 -11.83
N LEU A 356 8.28 -17.60 -10.97
CA LEU A 356 9.19 -16.59 -10.46
C LEU A 356 10.63 -16.94 -10.84
N ASN A 357 11.29 -16.09 -11.61
CA ASN A 357 12.70 -16.18 -11.96
C ASN A 357 13.50 -15.16 -11.17
N ILE A 358 14.63 -15.56 -10.60
CA ILE A 358 15.49 -14.71 -9.77
C ILE A 358 16.93 -14.80 -10.29
N LEU A 359 17.55 -13.63 -10.48
CA LEU A 359 18.97 -13.50 -10.78
C LEU A 359 19.61 -12.68 -9.66
N SER A 360 20.47 -13.30 -8.88
CA SER A 360 21.19 -12.61 -7.81
C SER A 360 22.66 -12.43 -8.19
N ASN A 361 23.08 -11.18 -8.13
CA ASN A 361 24.40 -10.74 -8.58
C ASN A 361 25.31 -10.27 -7.42
N TYR A 362 24.83 -10.25 -6.18
CA TYR A 362 25.58 -9.75 -5.01
C TYR A 362 25.80 -10.81 -3.93
N LYS A 363 24.73 -11.39 -3.40
CA LYS A 363 24.78 -12.39 -2.32
C LYS A 363 23.85 -13.55 -2.64
N HIS A 364 22.90 -13.85 -1.72
CA HIS A 364 21.93 -14.91 -1.88
C HIS A 364 20.80 -14.48 -2.84
N ALA A 365 20.14 -15.43 -3.48
CA ALA A 365 18.97 -15.09 -4.28
C ALA A 365 17.74 -14.86 -3.38
N ILE A 366 17.54 -15.73 -2.41
CA ILE A 366 16.48 -15.64 -1.39
C ILE A 366 17.14 -15.72 -0.02
N ALA A 367 16.86 -14.76 0.86
CA ALA A 367 17.36 -14.78 2.22
C ALA A 367 16.27 -14.38 3.24
N SER A 368 16.23 -15.07 4.38
CA SER A 368 15.33 -14.76 5.50
C SER A 368 16.07 -14.91 6.83
N ASP A 369 15.85 -13.97 7.74
CA ASP A 369 16.31 -14.07 9.14
C ASP A 369 15.37 -14.90 10.02
N ASP A 370 14.35 -15.52 9.43
CA ASP A 370 13.41 -16.46 10.01
C ASP A 370 13.37 -17.72 9.10
N TYR A 371 12.23 -18.23 8.69
CA TYR A 371 12.13 -19.38 7.82
C TYR A 371 11.73 -19.05 6.38
N VAL A 372 12.07 -19.94 5.45
CA VAL A 372 11.61 -19.94 4.07
C VAL A 372 10.76 -21.19 3.80
N SER A 373 9.56 -20.99 3.21
CA SER A 373 8.67 -22.10 2.81
C SER A 373 8.28 -22.00 1.33
N PHE A 374 8.39 -23.12 0.63
CA PHE A 374 7.87 -23.28 -0.74
C PHE A 374 6.61 -24.14 -0.70
N GLU A 375 5.47 -23.52 -0.98
CA GLU A 375 4.15 -24.15 -0.84
C GLU A 375 3.50 -24.46 -2.19
N ASN A 376 3.86 -23.76 -3.26
CA ASN A 376 3.34 -24.02 -4.61
C ASN A 376 4.08 -23.18 -5.67
N GLY A 377 3.80 -23.45 -6.95
CA GLY A 377 4.28 -22.68 -8.11
C GLY A 377 5.64 -23.11 -8.60
N THR A 378 6.20 -22.30 -9.47
CA THR A 378 7.55 -22.50 -10.01
C THR A 378 8.45 -21.37 -9.54
N VAL A 379 9.52 -21.69 -8.82
CA VAL A 379 10.55 -20.75 -8.38
C VAL A 379 11.89 -21.16 -8.96
N ASN A 380 12.47 -20.33 -9.81
CA ASN A 380 13.76 -20.57 -10.43
C ASN A 380 14.77 -19.52 -9.98
N VAL A 381 15.78 -19.89 -9.25
CA VAL A 381 17.01 -19.12 -9.15
C VAL A 381 17.85 -19.46 -10.37
N LEU A 382 17.89 -18.55 -11.34
CA LEU A 382 18.61 -18.74 -12.60
C LEU A 382 20.12 -18.56 -12.41
N SER A 383 20.51 -17.73 -11.45
CA SER A 383 21.89 -17.58 -10.99
C SER A 383 21.91 -16.95 -9.60
N SER A 384 22.87 -17.37 -8.78
CA SER A 384 23.20 -16.71 -7.51
C SER A 384 24.70 -16.74 -7.29
N VAL A 385 25.29 -15.61 -6.93
CA VAL A 385 26.73 -15.51 -6.59
C VAL A 385 27.01 -16.16 -5.24
N GLY A 386 26.07 -16.05 -4.30
CA GLY A 386 26.09 -16.77 -3.02
C GLY A 386 25.16 -17.99 -3.06
N ASP A 387 24.55 -18.30 -1.96
CA ASP A 387 23.59 -19.41 -1.87
C ASP A 387 22.31 -19.08 -2.64
N ALA A 388 21.65 -20.11 -3.15
CA ALA A 388 20.37 -19.87 -3.80
C ALA A 388 19.29 -19.52 -2.78
N VAL A 389 19.25 -20.24 -1.64
CA VAL A 389 18.34 -19.96 -0.53
C VAL A 389 19.10 -20.01 0.78
N HIS A 390 19.01 -18.93 1.57
CA HIS A 390 19.57 -18.88 2.92
C HIS A 390 18.47 -18.54 3.94
N ALA A 391 18.39 -19.30 5.04
CA ALA A 391 17.44 -19.04 6.12
C ALA A 391 18.08 -19.30 7.48
N LYS A 392 17.68 -18.53 8.50
CA LYS A 392 18.16 -18.73 9.86
C LYS A 392 17.42 -19.87 10.58
N ASP A 393 16.09 -19.83 10.57
CA ASP A 393 15.31 -20.69 11.46
C ASP A 393 14.94 -22.04 10.83
N SER A 394 14.48 -22.06 9.58
CA SER A 394 14.25 -23.32 8.86
C SER A 394 14.02 -23.11 7.35
N ILE A 395 14.19 -24.17 6.57
CA ILE A 395 13.72 -24.24 5.19
C ILE A 395 12.75 -25.40 5.05
N LEU A 396 11.57 -25.10 4.47
CA LEU A 396 10.51 -26.08 4.25
C LEU A 396 10.14 -26.14 2.77
N VAL A 397 10.34 -27.29 2.12
CA VAL A 397 9.93 -27.51 0.73
C VAL A 397 8.76 -28.49 0.73
N GLN A 398 7.56 -27.97 0.49
CA GLN A 398 6.31 -28.76 0.62
C GLN A 398 5.69 -29.09 -0.73
N SER A 399 5.80 -28.22 -1.71
CA SER A 399 5.20 -28.42 -3.03
C SER A 399 5.87 -27.53 -4.06
N GLY A 400 5.44 -27.63 -5.32
CA GLY A 400 5.91 -26.82 -6.42
C GLY A 400 7.15 -27.38 -7.13
N THR A 401 7.65 -26.60 -8.09
CA THR A 401 8.87 -26.90 -8.85
C THR A 401 9.91 -25.84 -8.53
N ILE A 402 11.00 -26.23 -7.92
CA ILE A 402 12.06 -25.34 -7.45
C ILE A 402 13.35 -25.67 -8.18
N GLY A 403 13.86 -24.73 -9.01
CA GLY A 403 15.12 -24.83 -9.71
C GLY A 403 16.14 -23.86 -9.13
N LEU A 404 17.28 -24.34 -8.66
CA LEU A 404 18.30 -23.53 -8.00
C LEU A 404 19.64 -23.67 -8.71
N THR A 405 20.14 -22.56 -9.30
CA THR A 405 21.49 -22.49 -9.88
C THR A 405 22.29 -21.44 -9.12
N CYS A 406 23.42 -21.83 -8.54
CA CYS A 406 24.21 -20.95 -7.67
C CYS A 406 25.70 -21.29 -7.70
N SER A 407 26.52 -20.37 -7.19
CA SER A 407 27.95 -20.59 -6.93
C SER A 407 28.25 -20.80 -5.43
N GLY A 408 27.24 -20.65 -4.56
CA GLY A 408 27.27 -21.04 -3.14
C GLY A 408 26.55 -22.36 -2.91
N ASP A 409 25.98 -22.51 -1.73
CA ASP A 409 25.15 -23.66 -1.35
C ASP A 409 23.75 -23.54 -2.00
N GLY A 410 23.11 -24.67 -2.36
CA GLY A 410 21.76 -24.63 -2.93
C GLY A 410 20.72 -24.21 -1.90
N LEU A 411 20.62 -24.97 -0.81
CA LEU A 411 19.88 -24.59 0.40
C LEU A 411 20.88 -24.52 1.56
N ASP A 412 20.96 -23.39 2.24
CA ASP A 412 21.75 -23.17 3.45
C ASP A 412 20.87 -22.71 4.60
N CYS A 413 20.90 -23.39 5.75
CA CYS A 413 20.06 -23.08 6.89
C CYS A 413 20.81 -23.29 8.22
N ASP A 414 20.69 -22.33 9.13
CA ASP A 414 21.18 -22.48 10.51
C ASP A 414 20.27 -23.41 11.34
N GLY A 415 19.00 -23.54 10.95
CA GLY A 415 18.02 -24.46 11.52
C GLY A 415 17.78 -25.71 10.65
N PRO A 416 16.72 -26.49 10.92
CA PRO A 416 16.42 -27.71 10.18
C PRO A 416 15.93 -27.43 8.74
N ILE A 417 16.21 -28.39 7.84
CA ILE A 417 15.65 -28.39 6.49
C ILE A 417 14.73 -29.60 6.35
N THR A 418 13.50 -29.38 5.91
CA THR A 418 12.50 -30.42 5.70
C THR A 418 11.98 -30.40 4.26
N ILE A 419 11.97 -31.56 3.60
CA ILE A 419 11.35 -31.79 2.30
C ILE A 419 10.24 -32.81 2.46
N ARG A 420 9.02 -32.45 2.13
CA ARG A 420 7.84 -33.31 2.31
C ARG A 420 6.76 -32.97 1.29
N GLU A 421 5.86 -33.89 1.06
CA GLU A 421 4.62 -33.59 0.35
C GLU A 421 3.74 -32.61 1.15
N GLY A 422 3.22 -31.64 0.46
CA GLY A 422 2.26 -30.67 1.00
C GLY A 422 0.89 -30.78 0.35
N GLU A 423 0.00 -29.86 0.66
CA GLU A 423 -1.37 -29.83 0.14
C GLU A 423 -1.44 -29.70 -1.40
N ASN A 424 -0.45 -29.06 -2.00
CA ASN A 424 -0.37 -28.82 -3.44
C ASN A 424 0.46 -29.90 -4.18
N GLY A 425 0.76 -31.02 -3.53
CA GLY A 425 1.42 -32.20 -4.11
C GLY A 425 2.89 -32.36 -3.74
N ILE A 426 3.55 -33.27 -4.44
CA ILE A 426 4.94 -33.65 -4.19
C ILE A 426 5.89 -32.57 -4.74
N PRO A 427 6.84 -32.04 -3.92
CA PRO A 427 7.81 -31.09 -4.39
C PRO A 427 8.81 -31.68 -5.37
N VAL A 428 9.21 -30.87 -6.36
CA VAL A 428 10.32 -31.17 -7.27
C VAL A 428 11.40 -30.11 -7.04
N LEU A 429 12.58 -30.51 -6.60
CA LEU A 429 13.70 -29.63 -6.30
C LEU A 429 14.91 -30.04 -7.14
N SER A 430 15.41 -29.11 -7.96
CA SER A 430 16.65 -29.31 -8.73
C SER A 430 17.67 -28.27 -8.27
N ILE A 431 18.86 -28.74 -7.88
CA ILE A 431 19.97 -27.90 -7.43
C ILE A 431 21.16 -28.11 -8.35
N SER A 432 21.74 -27.03 -8.86
CA SER A 432 23.00 -27.04 -9.60
C SER A 432 23.96 -26.01 -8.98
N SER A 433 25.10 -26.46 -8.47
CA SER A 433 26.14 -25.54 -7.96
C SER A 433 27.51 -25.91 -8.56
N ASP A 434 28.19 -24.85 -8.99
CA ASP A 434 29.56 -24.91 -9.50
C ASP A 434 30.60 -24.36 -8.50
N GLY A 435 30.15 -23.94 -7.32
CA GLY A 435 30.99 -23.33 -6.30
C GLY A 435 32.01 -24.30 -5.67
N ASP A 436 33.21 -23.78 -5.46
CA ASP A 436 34.24 -24.53 -4.73
C ASP A 436 33.83 -24.69 -3.25
N GLY A 437 33.92 -25.88 -2.71
CA GLY A 437 33.48 -26.22 -1.37
C GLY A 437 31.96 -26.21 -1.15
N ALA A 438 31.13 -25.99 -2.17
CA ALA A 438 29.68 -25.86 -2.06
C ALA A 438 28.97 -27.17 -1.66
N LYS A 439 27.77 -27.05 -1.08
CA LYS A 439 26.85 -28.14 -0.77
C LYS A 439 25.55 -27.96 -1.56
N GLY A 440 24.95 -29.05 -1.97
CA GLY A 440 23.61 -29.01 -2.52
C GLY A 440 22.62 -28.56 -1.45
N ILE A 441 22.64 -29.22 -0.31
CA ILE A 441 21.84 -28.91 0.87
C ILE A 441 22.76 -28.88 2.09
N LYS A 442 22.71 -27.81 2.89
CA LYS A 442 23.47 -27.62 4.12
C LYS A 442 22.57 -27.18 5.24
N THR A 443 22.65 -27.83 6.39
CA THR A 443 21.94 -27.43 7.60
C THR A 443 22.83 -27.57 8.83
N ALA A 444 22.75 -26.60 9.74
CA ALA A 444 23.42 -26.70 11.04
C ALA A 444 22.65 -27.61 12.04
N MET A 445 21.49 -28.12 11.65
CA MET A 445 20.67 -29.03 12.44
C MET A 445 20.37 -30.32 11.66
N ASP A 446 19.13 -30.79 11.70
CA ASP A 446 18.68 -32.03 11.05
C ASP A 446 18.19 -31.77 9.61
N PHE A 447 18.46 -32.68 8.71
CA PHE A 447 17.82 -32.80 7.41
C PHE A 447 16.80 -33.96 7.42
N LEU A 448 15.56 -33.63 7.06
CA LEU A 448 14.46 -34.58 6.96
C LEU A 448 13.84 -34.55 5.56
N MET A 449 13.79 -35.72 4.90
CA MET A 449 13.03 -35.90 3.66
C MET A 449 12.04 -37.04 3.84
N THR A 450 10.74 -36.74 3.76
CA THR A 450 9.68 -37.77 3.87
C THR A 450 9.04 -38.11 2.53
N ASN A 451 9.03 -37.15 1.59
CA ASN A 451 8.64 -37.33 0.19
C ASN A 451 9.22 -36.19 -0.65
N GLY A 452 9.34 -36.36 -1.96
CA GLY A 452 9.87 -35.36 -2.90
C GLY A 452 10.69 -36.02 -4.01
N ASN A 453 10.94 -35.22 -5.07
CA ASN A 453 11.91 -35.56 -6.11
C ASN A 453 13.03 -34.51 -6.04
N VAL A 454 14.21 -34.92 -5.61
CA VAL A 454 15.35 -34.02 -5.39
C VAL A 454 16.51 -34.47 -6.26
N ASP A 455 16.98 -33.59 -7.15
CA ASP A 455 18.14 -33.78 -8.01
C ASP A 455 19.21 -32.72 -7.66
N ILE A 456 20.39 -33.15 -7.28
CA ILE A 456 21.52 -32.30 -6.91
C ILE A 456 22.69 -32.59 -7.86
N THR A 457 23.19 -31.57 -8.54
CA THR A 457 24.38 -31.62 -9.40
C THR A 457 25.43 -30.63 -8.89
N LEU A 458 26.62 -31.16 -8.55
CA LEU A 458 27.74 -30.38 -8.03
C LEU A 458 28.95 -30.56 -8.92
N THR A 459 29.50 -29.47 -9.42
CA THR A 459 30.65 -29.46 -10.35
C THR A 459 31.85 -28.69 -9.82
N GLY A 460 31.72 -28.00 -8.67
CA GLY A 460 32.81 -27.31 -8.00
C GLY A 460 33.92 -28.21 -7.51
N LYS A 461 35.00 -27.67 -7.01
CA LYS A 461 36.15 -28.35 -6.45
C LYS A 461 36.19 -28.20 -4.93
N LYS A 462 37.08 -28.95 -4.28
CA LYS A 462 37.39 -28.66 -2.88
C LYS A 462 37.97 -27.25 -2.74
N GLU A 463 37.42 -26.51 -1.85
CA GLU A 463 37.99 -25.20 -1.49
C GLU A 463 39.12 -25.40 -0.47
N VAL A 464 40.22 -24.68 -0.66
CA VAL A 464 41.33 -24.66 0.30
C VAL A 464 41.55 -23.18 0.69
N ALA A 465 41.11 -22.84 1.89
CA ALA A 465 41.28 -21.51 2.44
C ALA A 465 41.85 -21.61 3.88
N ASP A 466 42.80 -20.78 4.22
CA ASP A 466 43.42 -20.70 5.57
C ASP A 466 43.89 -22.05 6.13
N GLY A 467 44.41 -22.92 5.26
CA GLY A 467 44.89 -24.26 5.64
C GLY A 467 43.78 -25.27 5.96
N LYS A 468 42.51 -24.94 5.76
CA LYS A 468 41.36 -25.83 5.87
C LYS A 468 40.89 -26.25 4.50
N THR A 469 40.44 -27.51 4.39
CA THR A 469 39.83 -28.03 3.16
C THR A 469 38.34 -28.21 3.37
N THR A 470 37.56 -27.50 2.56
CA THR A 470 36.10 -27.63 2.51
C THR A 470 35.72 -28.55 1.35
N ASN A 471 34.99 -29.62 1.63
CA ASN A 471 34.57 -30.60 0.61
C ASN A 471 33.29 -30.15 -0.08
N VAL A 472 33.13 -30.52 -1.34
CA VAL A 472 31.85 -30.46 -2.07
C VAL A 472 30.99 -31.64 -1.60
N ILE A 473 29.77 -31.37 -1.16
CA ILE A 473 28.90 -32.39 -0.50
C ILE A 473 27.46 -32.25 -1.01
N GLY A 474 26.83 -33.34 -1.38
CA GLY A 474 25.43 -33.36 -1.81
C GLY A 474 24.48 -32.86 -0.72
N VAL A 475 24.43 -33.58 0.41
CA VAL A 475 23.68 -33.15 1.60
C VAL A 475 24.59 -33.16 2.81
N LYS A 476 24.73 -32.04 3.51
CA LYS A 476 25.45 -31.90 4.78
C LYS A 476 24.47 -31.50 5.90
N ALA A 477 24.51 -32.23 7.02
CA ALA A 477 23.84 -31.85 8.25
C ALA A 477 24.82 -31.90 9.43
N ASP A 478 24.79 -30.92 10.31
CA ASP A 478 25.52 -30.98 11.59
C ASP A 478 24.75 -31.89 12.61
N GLY A 479 23.45 -32.10 12.41
CA GLY A 479 22.63 -33.11 13.08
C GLY A 479 22.51 -34.39 12.26
N ASN A 480 21.31 -34.94 12.18
CA ASN A 480 20.99 -36.17 11.48
C ASN A 480 20.56 -35.94 10.03
N ILE A 481 20.79 -36.93 9.16
CA ILE A 481 20.15 -37.01 7.84
C ILE A 481 19.15 -38.15 7.89
N THR A 482 17.86 -37.85 7.73
CA THR A 482 16.78 -38.85 7.72
C THR A 482 15.99 -38.74 6.41
N ILE A 483 16.01 -39.80 5.61
CA ILE A 483 15.29 -39.89 4.33
C ILE A 483 14.36 -41.09 4.42
N THR A 484 13.06 -40.86 4.60
CA THR A 484 12.08 -41.94 4.77
C THR A 484 11.26 -42.23 3.53
N GLY A 485 11.25 -41.34 2.53
CA GLY A 485 10.55 -41.53 1.27
C GLY A 485 11.02 -40.55 0.19
N GLY A 486 10.48 -40.70 -1.01
CA GLY A 486 10.84 -39.90 -2.19
C GLY A 486 12.11 -40.38 -2.89
N THR A 487 12.58 -39.59 -3.86
CA THR A 487 13.80 -39.86 -4.64
C THR A 487 14.79 -38.73 -4.43
N LEU A 488 16.02 -39.05 -4.03
CA LEU A 488 17.17 -38.16 -3.96
C LEU A 488 18.25 -38.63 -4.91
N THR A 489 18.57 -37.88 -5.94
CA THR A 489 19.65 -38.12 -6.88
C THR A 489 20.78 -37.11 -6.64
N ILE A 490 22.01 -37.59 -6.50
CA ILE A 490 23.17 -36.70 -6.31
C ILE A 490 24.24 -37.03 -7.34
N VAL A 491 24.58 -36.09 -8.18
CA VAL A 491 25.72 -36.12 -9.07
C VAL A 491 26.78 -35.17 -8.50
N ASN A 492 27.91 -35.71 -8.03
CA ASN A 492 29.01 -34.94 -7.50
C ASN A 492 30.28 -35.30 -8.25
N THR A 493 30.74 -34.38 -9.12
CA THR A 493 31.92 -34.63 -9.97
C THR A 493 33.24 -34.25 -9.29
N CYS A 494 33.19 -33.71 -8.05
CA CYS A 494 34.38 -33.34 -7.29
C CYS A 494 35.20 -34.58 -6.88
N PRO A 495 36.48 -34.69 -7.23
CA PRO A 495 37.32 -35.79 -6.78
C PRO A 495 37.39 -35.84 -5.24
N GLY A 496 36.84 -36.94 -4.66
CA GLY A 496 36.74 -37.16 -3.22
C GLY A 496 35.70 -36.25 -2.55
N GLY A 497 34.74 -35.72 -3.30
CA GLY A 497 33.50 -35.15 -2.80
C GLY A 497 32.63 -36.21 -2.12
N LYS A 498 31.68 -35.77 -1.29
CA LYS A 498 30.77 -36.64 -0.58
C LYS A 498 29.35 -36.49 -1.12
N TYR A 499 28.58 -37.57 -1.04
CA TYR A 499 27.15 -37.54 -1.37
C TYR A 499 26.33 -37.10 -0.15
N LEU A 500 26.52 -37.75 0.99
CA LEU A 500 25.90 -37.43 2.27
C LEU A 500 26.99 -37.28 3.35
N SER A 501 26.80 -36.35 4.26
CA SER A 501 27.67 -36.14 5.41
C SER A 501 26.86 -35.60 6.59
N ALA A 502 26.78 -36.35 7.67
CA ALA A 502 26.14 -35.97 8.92
C ALA A 502 27.15 -36.07 10.06
N ASP A 503 27.05 -35.18 11.05
CA ASP A 503 27.76 -35.31 12.31
C ASP A 503 27.00 -36.28 13.25
N GLY A 504 25.68 -36.40 13.06
CA GLY A 504 24.83 -37.42 13.66
C GLY A 504 24.65 -38.68 12.78
N ASN A 505 23.47 -39.26 12.82
CA ASN A 505 23.14 -40.49 12.10
C ASN A 505 22.61 -40.22 10.68
N ILE A 506 22.92 -41.13 9.74
CA ILE A 506 22.28 -41.14 8.42
C ILE A 506 21.32 -42.34 8.38
N THR A 507 20.03 -42.06 8.22
CA THR A 507 18.96 -43.06 8.16
C THR A 507 18.25 -43.00 6.82
N ILE A 508 18.24 -44.09 6.07
CA ILE A 508 17.52 -44.22 4.79
C ILE A 508 16.45 -45.29 4.98
N GLY A 509 15.18 -44.89 4.91
CA GLY A 509 14.02 -45.75 5.07
C GLY A 509 13.74 -46.62 3.81
N PRO A 510 12.93 -47.65 3.94
CA PRO A 510 12.68 -48.59 2.85
C PRO A 510 11.87 -48.01 1.67
N ALA A 511 11.16 -46.91 1.88
CA ALA A 511 10.42 -46.22 0.82
C ALA A 511 11.24 -45.12 0.13
N ALA A 512 12.44 -44.84 0.61
CA ALA A 512 13.33 -43.84 0.02
C ALA A 512 14.19 -44.46 -1.09
N LYS A 513 14.40 -43.71 -2.17
CA LYS A 513 15.33 -44.05 -3.24
C LYS A 513 16.45 -43.00 -3.28
N VAL A 514 17.67 -43.42 -2.96
CA VAL A 514 18.86 -42.55 -3.02
C VAL A 514 19.79 -43.09 -4.12
N ILE A 515 20.20 -42.18 -5.04
CA ILE A 515 20.99 -42.50 -6.24
C ILE A 515 22.24 -41.61 -6.22
N TYR A 516 23.40 -42.20 -6.47
CA TYR A 516 24.69 -41.53 -6.52
C TYR A 516 25.39 -41.74 -7.86
#